data_10e21946da80403fb6f79097869a1ca7
#
_entry.id   10e21946da80403fb6f79097869a1ca7
#
_cell.length_a   1.000
_cell.length_b   1.000
_cell.length_c   1.000
_cell.angle_alpha   90.00
_cell.angle_beta   90.00
_cell.angle_gamma   90.00
#
_symmetry.space_group_name_H-M   'P 1'
#
loop_
_entity.id
_entity.type
_entity.pdbx_description
1 polymer ?
#
loop_
_entity_poly.entity_id
_entity_poly.type
_entity_poly.pdbx_seq_one_letter_code
_entity_poly.pdbx_strand_id
1 'polypeptide(L)'
;MKKTYWQEVHEQCAEKDNVCFKKNKYRCEQTIITKLNGVPACTIRTKSDYQFEWVENLKRPAMNAYCKLLEQFVSVYPPSYQKPLEMIIDLEKIKFESVFDIDMATGKMAGIVNHNEIVEKWQEYKKNMLDNYSFLRSADTKENVNAFIDSMEKVIVDEKLLMAEFYGKMIFLLLFDGYLVGKPNYAATTNIEFPSQLFQGVKFPMTLTPRIQKESAEAVIYELKSSVSDTAKLTERIKKEYDERFKPSIQYRFSSYNAQFNSHVLLNEKERYVQEAECYITEEIVNNLSLTIHCKIRQIV
;
A
#
# COMPACT_ATOMS: atom_id res chain seq x y z
N MET A 1 10.48 24.28 17.64
CA MET A 1 10.34 23.22 16.63
C MET A 1 9.84 23.85 15.32
N LYS A 2 10.41 23.49 14.20
CA LYS A 2 9.92 23.89 12.86
C LYS A 2 8.55 23.25 12.66
N LYS A 3 7.56 24.01 12.17
CA LYS A 3 6.25 23.46 11.84
C LYS A 3 6.38 22.51 10.65
N THR A 4 5.58 21.45 10.61
CA THR A 4 5.48 20.59 9.46
C THR A 4 4.62 21.24 8.38
N TYR A 5 4.81 20.84 7.11
CA TYR A 5 4.00 21.33 6.00
C TYR A 5 2.49 21.21 6.28
N TRP A 6 2.06 20.06 6.85
CA TRP A 6 0.64 19.86 7.17
C TRP A 6 0.10 20.80 8.25
N GLN A 7 0.91 21.13 9.26
CA GLN A 7 0.53 22.12 10.27
C GLN A 7 0.37 23.52 9.66
N GLU A 8 1.22 23.89 8.71
CA GLU A 8 1.10 25.16 7.99
C GLU A 8 -0.17 25.19 7.11
N VAL A 9 -0.51 24.08 6.44
CA VAL A 9 -1.75 23.92 5.66
C VAL A 9 -2.97 24.09 6.57
N HIS A 10 -2.98 23.46 7.74
CA HIS A 10 -4.09 23.59 8.69
C HIS A 10 -4.33 25.04 9.12
N GLU A 11 -3.28 25.77 9.50
CA GLU A 11 -3.39 27.16 9.92
C GLU A 11 -3.90 28.05 8.78
N GLN A 12 -3.40 27.84 7.56
CA GLN A 12 -3.83 28.60 6.39
C GLN A 12 -5.28 28.30 5.97
N CYS A 13 -5.78 27.10 6.27
CA CYS A 13 -7.13 26.67 5.90
C CYS A 13 -8.18 27.07 6.93
N ALA A 14 -7.82 27.19 8.22
CA ALA A 14 -8.73 27.56 9.30
C ALA A 14 -9.40 28.93 9.12
N GLU A 15 -8.81 29.80 8.30
CA GLU A 15 -9.29 31.18 8.07
C GLU A 15 -9.99 31.37 6.72
N LYS A 16 -10.24 30.28 5.93
CA LYS A 16 -10.77 30.41 4.57
C LYS A 16 -12.12 29.71 4.37
N ASP A 17 -13.16 30.46 4.08
CA ASP A 17 -14.51 29.97 3.77
C ASP A 17 -14.62 29.09 2.50
N ASN A 18 -13.53 28.97 1.74
CA ASN A 18 -13.51 28.24 0.47
C ASN A 18 -12.69 26.95 0.48
N VAL A 19 -12.47 26.40 1.67
CA VAL A 19 -11.75 25.14 1.87
C VAL A 19 -12.67 24.15 2.57
N CYS A 20 -12.80 22.95 2.00
CA CYS A 20 -13.46 21.83 2.66
C CYS A 20 -12.40 20.96 3.31
N PHE A 21 -12.54 20.75 4.60
CA PHE A 21 -11.69 19.86 5.39
C PHE A 21 -12.46 18.63 5.83
N LYS A 22 -11.89 17.45 5.60
CA LYS A 22 -12.44 16.16 6.05
C LYS A 22 -11.37 15.38 6.80
N LYS A 23 -11.79 14.66 7.81
CA LYS A 23 -10.92 13.81 8.62
C LYS A 23 -11.61 12.49 8.92
N ASN A 24 -10.94 11.39 8.63
CA ASN A 24 -11.39 10.05 8.94
C ASN A 24 -10.27 9.22 9.54
N LYS A 25 -10.62 8.31 10.41
CA LYS A 25 -9.71 7.27 10.90
C LYS A 25 -10.12 5.92 10.32
N TYR A 26 -9.15 5.12 9.98
CA TYR A 26 -9.38 3.78 9.42
C TYR A 26 -8.56 2.76 10.17
N ARG A 27 -9.17 1.62 10.44
CA ARG A 27 -8.48 0.41 10.85
C ARG A 27 -8.30 -0.48 9.63
N CYS A 28 -7.04 -0.87 9.38
CA CYS A 28 -6.66 -1.81 8.35
C CYS A 28 -6.16 -3.09 9.01
N GLU A 29 -6.82 -4.21 8.75
CA GLU A 29 -6.41 -5.53 9.19
C GLU A 29 -5.99 -6.35 7.96
N GLN A 30 -4.73 -6.80 7.93
CA GLN A 30 -4.19 -7.53 6.79
C GLN A 30 -3.55 -8.83 7.23
N THR A 31 -3.83 -9.89 6.47
CA THR A 31 -3.18 -11.19 6.61
C THR A 31 -2.51 -11.56 5.30
N ILE A 32 -1.21 -11.85 5.36
CA ILE A 32 -0.40 -12.31 4.24
C ILE A 32 0.05 -13.72 4.55
N ILE A 33 -0.23 -14.67 3.66
CA ILE A 33 0.15 -16.07 3.81
C ILE A 33 0.95 -16.49 2.58
N THR A 34 2.20 -16.88 2.78
CA THR A 34 3.02 -17.53 1.76
C THR A 34 3.06 -19.03 2.03
N LYS A 35 2.76 -19.84 1.02
CA LYS A 35 2.82 -21.29 1.11
C LYS A 35 3.84 -21.84 0.12
N LEU A 36 4.61 -22.82 0.58
CA LEU A 36 5.50 -23.63 -0.23
C LEU A 36 4.93 -25.05 -0.28
N ASN A 37 4.70 -25.59 -1.47
CA ASN A 37 4.11 -26.92 -1.66
C ASN A 37 2.82 -27.14 -0.85
N GLY A 38 1.97 -26.10 -0.79
CA GLY A 38 0.71 -26.11 -0.05
C GLY A 38 0.83 -25.90 1.47
N VAL A 39 2.05 -25.91 2.03
CA VAL A 39 2.29 -25.72 3.47
C VAL A 39 2.60 -24.24 3.76
N PRO A 40 1.96 -23.61 4.77
CA PRO A 40 2.30 -22.27 5.18
C PRO A 40 3.77 -22.15 5.61
N ALA A 41 4.57 -21.36 4.87
CA ALA A 41 5.97 -21.09 5.17
C ALA A 41 6.12 -19.78 5.93
N CYS A 42 5.28 -18.78 5.61
CA CYS A 42 5.26 -17.50 6.30
C CYS A 42 3.81 -17.01 6.43
N THR A 43 3.49 -16.46 7.61
CA THR A 43 2.23 -15.77 7.84
C THR A 43 2.51 -14.46 8.55
N ILE A 44 2.07 -13.35 7.97
CA ILE A 44 2.16 -12.01 8.57
C ILE A 44 0.74 -11.51 8.80
N ARG A 45 0.46 -11.05 10.01
CA ARG A 45 -0.80 -10.38 10.34
C ARG A 45 -0.49 -8.99 10.85
N THR A 46 -1.13 -7.99 10.27
CA THR A 46 -1.02 -6.60 10.69
C THR A 46 -2.38 -6.06 11.07
N LYS A 47 -2.38 -5.19 12.08
CA LYS A 47 -3.52 -4.37 12.46
C LYS A 47 -2.99 -2.96 12.64
N SER A 48 -3.46 -2.04 11.82
CA SER A 48 -2.93 -0.69 11.74
C SER A 48 -4.08 0.31 11.77
N ASP A 49 -3.93 1.35 12.58
CA ASP A 49 -4.86 2.48 12.63
C ASP A 49 -4.22 3.67 11.92
N TYR A 50 -4.94 4.21 10.96
CA TYR A 50 -4.52 5.36 10.16
C TYR A 50 -5.46 6.53 10.35
N GLN A 51 -4.89 7.72 10.28
CA GLN A 51 -5.64 8.97 10.13
C GLN A 51 -5.42 9.50 8.73
N PHE A 52 -6.53 9.80 8.05
CA PHE A 52 -6.53 10.51 6.79
C PHE A 52 -7.25 11.83 6.95
N GLU A 53 -6.67 12.87 6.39
CA GLU A 53 -7.23 14.21 6.35
C GLU A 53 -7.17 14.72 4.91
N TRP A 54 -8.25 15.30 4.42
CA TRP A 54 -8.33 15.86 3.08
C TRP A 54 -8.64 17.35 3.16
N VAL A 55 -7.92 18.12 2.35
CA VAL A 55 -8.15 19.54 2.16
C VAL A 55 -8.44 19.79 0.68
N GLU A 56 -9.67 20.19 0.38
CA GLU A 56 -10.13 20.52 -0.96
C GLU A 56 -10.31 22.02 -1.10
N ASN A 57 -9.71 22.62 -2.13
CA ASN A 57 -9.95 24.01 -2.48
C ASN A 57 -11.17 24.11 -3.39
N LEU A 58 -12.24 24.72 -2.91
CA LEU A 58 -13.52 24.82 -3.64
C LEU A 58 -13.49 25.82 -4.81
N LYS A 59 -12.51 26.74 -4.83
CA LYS A 59 -12.35 27.75 -5.92
C LYS A 59 -11.38 27.29 -7.01
N ARG A 60 -10.44 26.40 -6.67
CA ARG A 60 -9.46 25.84 -7.60
C ARG A 60 -9.50 24.33 -7.49
N PRO A 61 -9.53 23.59 -8.60
CA PRO A 61 -9.57 22.14 -8.55
C PRO A 61 -8.23 21.57 -8.03
N ALA A 62 -8.05 21.59 -6.71
CA ALA A 62 -6.88 21.07 -6.02
C ALA A 62 -7.30 20.42 -4.70
N MET A 63 -6.75 19.25 -4.42
CA MET A 63 -6.96 18.50 -3.18
C MET A 63 -5.64 17.93 -2.70
N ASN A 64 -5.37 18.08 -1.41
CA ASN A 64 -4.29 17.38 -0.73
C ASN A 64 -4.86 16.38 0.28
N ALA A 65 -4.19 15.24 0.41
CA ALA A 65 -4.51 14.22 1.38
C ALA A 65 -3.31 13.97 2.29
N TYR A 66 -3.50 14.12 3.60
CA TYR A 66 -2.52 13.74 4.60
C TYR A 66 -2.84 12.35 5.15
N CYS A 67 -1.82 11.52 5.29
CA CYS A 67 -1.92 10.20 5.89
C CYS A 67 -0.93 10.08 7.04
N LYS A 68 -1.42 9.60 8.18
CA LYS A 68 -0.61 9.29 9.37
C LYS A 68 -0.93 7.89 9.87
N LEU A 69 0.11 7.09 10.09
CA LEU A 69 0.00 5.84 10.85
C LEU A 69 -0.02 6.18 12.35
N LEU A 70 -1.13 5.87 13.01
CA LEU A 70 -1.32 6.12 14.44
C LEU A 70 -0.75 5.01 15.30
N GLU A 71 -1.11 3.78 14.95
CA GLU A 71 -0.73 2.57 15.68
C GLU A 71 -0.62 1.39 14.73
N GLN A 72 0.32 0.48 15.00
CA GLN A 72 0.46 -0.74 14.22
C GLN A 72 0.91 -1.90 15.11
N PHE A 73 0.20 -3.01 14.99
CA PHE A 73 0.57 -4.30 15.57
C PHE A 73 0.88 -5.28 14.46
N VAL A 74 1.96 -6.02 14.63
CA VAL A 74 2.39 -7.05 13.68
C VAL A 74 2.68 -8.34 14.42
N SER A 75 2.20 -9.45 13.89
CA SER A 75 2.63 -10.79 14.28
C SER A 75 3.08 -11.57 13.06
N VAL A 76 4.13 -12.35 13.21
CA VAL A 76 4.69 -13.16 12.15
C VAL A 76 4.97 -14.58 12.58
N TYR A 77 4.77 -15.50 11.67
CA TYR A 77 5.20 -16.88 11.78
C TYR A 77 6.10 -17.21 10.58
N PRO A 78 7.26 -17.83 10.78
CA PRO A 78 7.89 -18.18 12.05
C PRO A 78 8.37 -16.96 12.86
N PRO A 79 8.46 -17.07 14.21
CA PRO A 79 8.79 -15.94 15.10
C PRO A 79 10.18 -15.34 14.88
N SER A 80 11.09 -16.04 14.20
CA SER A 80 12.43 -15.54 13.86
C SER A 80 12.41 -14.26 13.05
N TYR A 81 11.31 -13.95 12.34
CA TYR A 81 11.14 -12.72 11.57
C TYR A 81 10.56 -11.55 12.38
N GLN A 82 10.23 -11.73 13.67
CA GLN A 82 9.56 -10.69 14.46
C GLN A 82 10.42 -9.44 14.62
N LYS A 83 11.69 -9.57 15.03
CA LYS A 83 12.60 -8.42 15.22
C LYS A 83 12.88 -7.61 13.94
N PRO A 84 13.19 -8.23 12.79
CA PRO A 84 13.28 -7.49 11.52
C PRO A 84 12.00 -6.74 11.17
N LEU A 85 10.83 -7.30 11.45
CA LEU A 85 9.56 -6.62 11.19
C LEU A 85 9.32 -5.41 12.08
N GLU A 86 9.73 -5.43 13.36
CA GLU A 86 9.64 -4.28 14.25
C GLU A 86 10.41 -3.06 13.68
N MET A 87 11.59 -3.30 13.12
CA MET A 87 12.37 -2.26 12.43
C MET A 87 11.62 -1.71 11.20
N ILE A 88 10.98 -2.58 10.42
CA ILE A 88 10.19 -2.17 9.25
C ILE A 88 9.00 -1.30 9.70
N ILE A 89 8.36 -1.62 10.82
CA ILE A 89 7.24 -0.82 11.37
C ILE A 89 7.68 0.61 11.69
N ASP A 90 8.86 0.78 12.29
CA ASP A 90 9.35 2.13 12.60
C ASP A 90 9.66 2.93 11.32
N LEU A 91 10.18 2.27 10.29
CA LEU A 91 10.34 2.87 8.95
C LEU A 91 9.01 3.25 8.32
N GLU A 92 7.98 2.42 8.48
CA GLU A 92 6.64 2.74 8.00
C GLU A 92 6.11 4.02 8.66
N LYS A 93 6.30 4.22 9.96
CA LYS A 93 5.88 5.45 10.67
C LYS A 93 6.50 6.70 10.05
N ILE A 94 7.77 6.64 9.61
CA ILE A 94 8.45 7.76 8.95
C ILE A 94 7.77 8.08 7.62
N LYS A 95 7.50 7.07 6.81
CA LYS A 95 6.86 7.21 5.49
C LYS A 95 5.40 7.64 5.59
N PHE A 96 4.68 7.20 6.62
CA PHE A 96 3.24 7.46 6.79
C PHE A 96 2.90 8.82 7.44
N GLU A 97 3.79 9.77 7.48
CA GLU A 97 3.45 11.19 7.69
C GLU A 97 3.54 11.94 6.36
N SER A 98 2.86 11.43 5.34
CA SER A 98 2.94 11.93 3.96
C SER A 98 1.73 12.78 3.60
N VAL A 99 1.98 13.83 2.82
CA VAL A 99 0.97 14.66 2.17
C VAL A 99 1.01 14.40 0.68
N PHE A 100 -0.09 13.90 0.15
CA PHE A 100 -0.24 13.58 -1.27
C PHE A 100 -0.98 14.71 -2.00
N ASP A 101 -0.50 15.05 -3.19
CA ASP A 101 -1.30 15.76 -4.17
C ASP A 101 -2.25 14.77 -4.86
N ILE A 102 -3.52 15.19 -5.06
CA ILE A 102 -4.56 14.34 -5.63
C ILE A 102 -4.91 14.82 -7.04
N ASP A 103 -4.81 13.91 -7.98
CA ASP A 103 -5.28 14.15 -9.34
C ASP A 103 -6.81 14.33 -9.36
N MET A 104 -7.26 15.54 -9.65
CA MET A 104 -8.68 15.91 -9.67
C MET A 104 -9.47 15.29 -10.84
N ALA A 105 -8.83 14.58 -11.75
CA ALA A 105 -9.51 13.81 -12.79
C ALA A 105 -9.84 12.39 -12.33
N THR A 106 -8.96 11.78 -11.52
CA THR A 106 -9.00 10.36 -11.18
C THR A 106 -9.19 10.07 -9.69
N GLY A 107 -8.95 11.04 -8.80
CA GLY A 107 -8.95 10.85 -7.34
C GLY A 107 -7.75 10.08 -6.81
N LYS A 108 -6.75 9.79 -7.66
CA LYS A 108 -5.55 9.06 -7.30
C LYS A 108 -4.43 9.98 -6.83
N MET A 109 -3.49 9.45 -6.08
CA MET A 109 -2.29 10.19 -5.68
C MET A 109 -1.48 10.57 -6.92
N ALA A 110 -1.03 11.83 -7.02
CA ALA A 110 -0.21 12.34 -8.13
C ALA A 110 1.25 12.57 -7.74
N GLY A 111 1.52 12.89 -6.46
CA GLY A 111 2.85 13.15 -5.94
C GLY A 111 2.86 13.27 -4.42
N ILE A 112 4.05 13.45 -3.84
CA ILE A 112 4.25 13.63 -2.39
C ILE A 112 4.72 15.05 -2.14
N VAL A 113 3.83 15.89 -1.59
CA VAL A 113 4.09 17.34 -1.41
C VAL A 113 5.19 17.60 -0.39
N ASN A 114 5.23 16.80 0.68
CA ASN A 114 6.20 16.95 1.76
C ASN A 114 7.36 15.93 1.69
N HIS A 115 7.77 15.51 0.49
CA HIS A 115 8.82 14.51 0.29
C HIS A 115 10.12 14.85 1.03
N ASN A 116 10.54 16.13 1.01
CA ASN A 116 11.75 16.57 1.70
C ASN A 116 11.69 16.33 3.22
N GLU A 117 10.53 16.50 3.86
CA GLU A 117 10.36 16.21 5.29
C GLU A 117 10.53 14.73 5.60
N ILE A 118 10.08 13.84 4.70
CA ILE A 118 10.25 12.39 4.84
C ILE A 118 11.73 12.03 4.73
N VAL A 119 12.45 12.63 3.76
CA VAL A 119 13.89 12.42 3.60
C VAL A 119 14.67 12.94 4.82
N GLU A 120 14.33 14.12 5.36
CA GLU A 120 14.95 14.66 6.59
C GLU A 120 14.75 13.70 7.79
N LYS A 121 13.53 13.19 7.99
CA LYS A 121 13.22 12.22 9.06
C LYS A 121 13.96 10.90 8.87
N TRP A 122 14.10 10.44 7.63
CA TRP A 122 14.89 9.24 7.32
C TRP A 122 16.36 9.43 7.69
N GLN A 123 16.97 10.56 7.33
CA GLN A 123 18.37 10.84 7.66
C GLN A 123 18.61 10.90 9.18
N GLU A 124 17.67 11.42 9.93
CA GLU A 124 17.74 11.44 11.40
C GLU A 124 17.61 10.02 11.98
N TYR A 125 16.61 9.27 11.52
CA TYR A 125 16.40 7.87 11.94
C TYR A 125 17.61 6.99 11.66
N LYS A 126 18.21 7.11 10.45
CA LYS A 126 19.38 6.34 10.01
C LYS A 126 20.58 6.53 10.96
N LYS A 127 20.81 7.75 11.48
CA LYS A 127 21.88 8.03 12.44
C LYS A 127 21.75 7.22 13.73
N ASN A 128 20.53 6.99 14.19
CA ASN A 128 20.22 6.35 15.46
C ASN A 128 19.88 4.86 15.32
N MET A 129 19.79 4.34 14.09
CA MET A 129 19.26 3.01 13.83
C MET A 129 20.12 1.88 14.45
N LEU A 130 21.44 2.00 14.40
CA LEU A 130 22.37 1.02 15.00
C LEU A 130 22.29 1.01 16.53
N ASP A 131 21.88 2.11 17.14
CA ASP A 131 21.69 2.20 18.59
C ASP A 131 20.34 1.64 19.02
N ASN A 132 19.31 1.84 18.21
CA ASN A 132 17.97 1.33 18.47
C ASN A 132 17.86 -0.19 18.29
N TYR A 133 18.67 -0.78 17.39
CA TYR A 133 18.58 -2.20 17.06
C TYR A 133 19.91 -2.91 17.25
N SER A 134 20.14 -3.43 18.45
CA SER A 134 21.40 -4.10 18.82
C SER A 134 21.75 -5.32 17.96
N PHE A 135 20.72 -6.03 17.41
CA PHE A 135 20.93 -7.17 16.53
C PHE A 135 21.61 -6.82 15.20
N LEU A 136 21.57 -5.54 14.79
CA LEU A 136 22.25 -5.06 13.59
C LEU A 136 23.78 -4.94 13.76
N ARG A 137 24.27 -5.04 14.99
CA ARG A 137 25.70 -4.88 15.31
C ARG A 137 26.52 -6.16 15.12
N SER A 138 25.88 -7.32 14.91
CA SER A 138 26.62 -8.58 14.72
C SER A 138 27.35 -8.58 13.38
N ALA A 139 28.61 -9.11 13.37
CA ALA A 139 29.44 -9.13 12.18
C ALA A 139 28.80 -9.87 11.00
N ASP A 140 28.09 -10.97 11.30
CA ASP A 140 27.45 -11.83 10.29
C ASP A 140 26.23 -11.16 9.61
N THR A 141 25.67 -10.09 10.20
CA THR A 141 24.51 -9.38 9.66
C THR A 141 24.87 -8.05 9.01
N LYS A 142 26.08 -7.53 9.22
CA LYS A 142 26.48 -6.18 8.83
C LYS A 142 26.32 -5.89 7.34
N GLU A 143 26.69 -6.84 6.49
CA GLU A 143 26.58 -6.69 5.03
C GLU A 143 25.11 -6.65 4.60
N ASN A 144 24.28 -7.54 5.12
CA ASN A 144 22.84 -7.58 4.85
C ASN A 144 22.12 -6.33 5.35
N VAL A 145 22.56 -5.80 6.50
CA VAL A 145 22.02 -4.56 7.08
C VAL A 145 22.36 -3.35 6.22
N ASN A 146 23.60 -3.22 5.77
CA ASN A 146 23.98 -2.12 4.89
C ASN A 146 23.23 -2.19 3.57
N ALA A 147 23.10 -3.37 2.95
CA ALA A 147 22.31 -3.56 1.74
C ALA A 147 20.83 -3.18 1.94
N PHE A 148 20.26 -3.51 3.11
CA PHE A 148 18.90 -3.11 3.46
C PHE A 148 18.79 -1.58 3.61
N ILE A 149 19.70 -0.92 4.33
CA ILE A 149 19.74 0.53 4.50
C ILE A 149 19.84 1.23 3.14
N ASP A 150 20.75 0.79 2.28
CA ASP A 150 20.95 1.36 0.95
C ASP A 150 19.69 1.19 0.07
N SER A 151 19.03 0.04 0.17
CA SER A 151 17.78 -0.22 -0.52
C SER A 151 16.66 0.71 -0.05
N MET A 152 16.52 0.92 1.27
CA MET A 152 15.53 1.81 1.85
C MET A 152 15.82 3.27 1.51
N GLU A 153 17.08 3.69 1.59
CA GLU A 153 17.49 5.04 1.21
C GLU A 153 17.14 5.35 -0.24
N LYS A 154 17.42 4.42 -1.15
CA LYS A 154 17.08 4.56 -2.56
C LYS A 154 15.57 4.76 -2.77
N VAL A 155 14.74 4.02 -2.04
CA VAL A 155 13.28 4.16 -2.14
C VAL A 155 12.80 5.47 -1.54
N ILE A 156 13.32 5.87 -0.38
CA ILE A 156 12.84 7.07 0.33
C ILE A 156 13.30 8.37 -0.37
N VAL A 157 14.53 8.39 -0.90
CA VAL A 157 15.08 9.58 -1.56
C VAL A 157 14.52 9.79 -2.96
N ASP A 158 14.15 8.72 -3.66
CA ASP A 158 13.50 8.81 -4.97
C ASP A 158 11.97 8.86 -4.79
N GLU A 159 11.37 10.04 -5.01
CA GLU A 159 9.92 10.23 -4.88
C GLU A 159 9.11 9.24 -5.73
N LYS A 160 9.58 8.90 -6.93
CA LYS A 160 8.88 7.97 -7.83
C LYS A 160 8.88 6.54 -7.27
N LEU A 161 9.99 6.11 -6.66
CA LEU A 161 10.07 4.82 -6.01
C LEU A 161 9.20 4.78 -4.74
N LEU A 162 9.21 5.86 -3.96
CA LEU A 162 8.37 5.98 -2.77
C LEU A 162 6.87 5.99 -3.13
N MET A 163 6.49 6.72 -4.17
CA MET A 163 5.12 6.68 -4.71
C MET A 163 4.73 5.28 -5.19
N ALA A 164 5.64 4.58 -5.88
CA ALA A 164 5.37 3.21 -6.33
C ALA A 164 5.16 2.25 -5.15
N GLU A 165 5.88 2.46 -4.04
CA GLU A 165 5.68 1.70 -2.80
C GLU A 165 4.30 1.98 -2.19
N PHE A 166 3.86 3.26 -2.12
CA PHE A 166 2.51 3.60 -1.65
C PHE A 166 1.42 2.98 -2.52
N TYR A 167 1.56 3.03 -3.85
CA TYR A 167 0.63 2.36 -4.77
C TYR A 167 0.55 0.85 -4.58
N GLY A 168 1.60 0.22 -4.08
CA GLY A 168 1.61 -1.21 -3.75
C GLY A 168 0.86 -1.57 -2.46
N LYS A 169 0.50 -0.60 -1.63
CA LYS A 169 -0.19 -0.85 -0.35
C LYS A 169 -1.70 -0.83 -0.54
N MET A 170 -2.37 -1.86 -0.01
CA MET A 170 -3.81 -2.06 -0.19
C MET A 170 -4.66 -0.90 0.33
N ILE A 171 -4.24 -0.27 1.42
CA ILE A 171 -4.97 0.87 1.98
C ILE A 171 -5.06 2.05 1.00
N PHE A 172 -3.99 2.36 0.28
CA PHE A 172 -4.01 3.44 -0.70
C PHE A 172 -4.76 3.03 -1.97
N LEU A 173 -4.61 1.77 -2.40
CA LEU A 173 -5.36 1.25 -3.55
C LEU A 173 -6.88 1.34 -3.35
N LEU A 174 -7.36 1.13 -2.12
CA LEU A 174 -8.79 1.11 -1.79
C LEU A 174 -9.36 2.47 -1.39
N LEU A 175 -8.51 3.39 -0.84
CA LEU A 175 -8.97 4.69 -0.36
C LEU A 175 -8.76 5.85 -1.35
N PHE A 176 -8.04 5.66 -2.46
CA PHE A 176 -7.77 6.72 -3.44
C PHE A 176 -8.32 6.36 -4.82
N ASP A 177 -9.51 6.88 -5.11
CA ASP A 177 -10.18 6.69 -6.40
C ASP A 177 -11.16 7.84 -6.70
N GLY A 178 -11.78 7.83 -7.86
CA GLY A 178 -12.64 8.86 -8.42
C GLY A 178 -13.75 9.37 -7.50
N TYR A 179 -14.23 8.58 -6.55
CA TYR A 179 -15.23 9.03 -5.57
C TYR A 179 -14.75 10.21 -4.71
N LEU A 180 -13.45 10.31 -4.42
CA LEU A 180 -12.88 11.42 -3.64
C LEU A 180 -13.11 12.78 -4.31
N VAL A 181 -13.07 12.81 -5.63
CA VAL A 181 -13.23 14.03 -6.45
C VAL A 181 -14.63 14.15 -7.07
N GLY A 182 -15.58 13.34 -6.61
CA GLY A 182 -16.95 13.36 -7.11
C GLY A 182 -17.12 12.88 -8.56
N LYS A 183 -16.17 12.09 -9.07
CA LYS A 183 -16.16 11.55 -10.45
C LYS A 183 -16.00 10.02 -10.46
N PRO A 184 -16.80 9.29 -9.68
CA PRO A 184 -16.66 7.84 -9.66
C PRO A 184 -17.04 7.26 -11.02
N ASN A 185 -16.16 6.43 -11.58
CA ASN A 185 -16.44 5.71 -12.81
C ASN A 185 -16.68 4.23 -12.48
N TYR A 186 -17.88 3.94 -12.02
CA TYR A 186 -18.26 2.58 -11.62
C TYR A 186 -18.57 1.63 -12.80
N ALA A 187 -18.64 2.15 -14.02
CA ALA A 187 -19.11 1.36 -15.17
C ALA A 187 -17.97 0.91 -16.10
N ALA A 188 -16.81 1.53 -16.03
CA ALA A 188 -15.73 1.25 -16.97
C ALA A 188 -14.81 0.14 -16.48
N THR A 189 -14.65 -0.87 -17.32
CA THR A 189 -13.54 -1.81 -17.21
C THR A 189 -12.22 -1.05 -17.37
N THR A 190 -11.30 -1.25 -16.42
CA THR A 190 -10.02 -0.53 -16.38
C THR A 190 -8.87 -1.50 -16.50
N ASN A 191 -7.91 -1.18 -17.37
CA ASN A 191 -6.66 -1.93 -17.46
C ASN A 191 -5.59 -1.25 -16.63
N ILE A 192 -4.93 -1.99 -15.78
CA ILE A 192 -3.86 -1.50 -14.91
C ILE A 192 -2.61 -2.38 -15.01
N GLU A 193 -1.46 -1.81 -14.73
CA GLU A 193 -0.22 -2.54 -14.47
C GLU A 193 -0.14 -2.83 -12.96
N PHE A 194 -0.53 -4.05 -12.56
CA PHE A 194 -0.56 -4.44 -11.15
C PHE A 194 0.82 -4.92 -10.69
N PRO A 195 1.37 -4.41 -9.58
CA PRO A 195 2.63 -4.89 -9.05
C PRO A 195 2.46 -6.27 -8.40
N SER A 196 3.25 -7.25 -8.83
CA SER A 196 3.27 -8.57 -8.20
C SER A 196 3.66 -8.43 -6.72
N GLN A 197 2.93 -9.10 -5.88
CA GLN A 197 3.21 -9.19 -4.45
C GLN A 197 4.14 -10.38 -4.14
N LEU A 198 4.24 -11.32 -5.05
CA LEU A 198 5.09 -12.50 -4.95
C LEU A 198 6.48 -12.27 -5.57
N PHE A 199 6.55 -11.56 -6.70
CA PHE A 199 7.76 -11.30 -7.45
C PHE A 199 8.08 -9.80 -7.47
N GLN A 200 8.92 -9.35 -6.54
CA GLN A 200 9.29 -7.95 -6.40
C GLN A 200 9.85 -7.36 -7.70
N GLY A 201 9.34 -6.19 -8.09
CA GLY A 201 9.74 -5.49 -9.31
C GLY A 201 9.07 -6.00 -10.59
N VAL A 202 8.26 -7.05 -10.51
CA VAL A 202 7.44 -7.52 -11.63
C VAL A 202 6.09 -6.79 -11.61
N LYS A 203 5.65 -6.30 -12.78
CA LYS A 203 4.29 -5.81 -13.00
C LYS A 203 3.65 -6.65 -14.08
N PHE A 204 2.34 -6.85 -13.98
CA PHE A 204 1.58 -7.59 -14.98
C PHE A 204 0.26 -6.89 -15.32
N PRO A 205 -0.22 -7.00 -16.57
CA PRO A 205 -1.47 -6.39 -17.00
C PRO A 205 -2.65 -7.10 -16.35
N MET A 206 -3.50 -6.31 -15.72
CA MET A 206 -4.72 -6.78 -15.06
C MET A 206 -5.90 -5.94 -15.54
N THR A 207 -6.96 -6.60 -15.93
CA THR A 207 -8.23 -5.97 -16.29
C THR A 207 -9.16 -6.03 -15.07
N LEU A 208 -9.62 -4.90 -14.60
CA LEU A 208 -10.58 -4.77 -13.50
C LEU A 208 -11.97 -4.52 -14.07
N THR A 209 -12.90 -5.41 -13.75
CA THR A 209 -14.30 -5.29 -14.16
C THR A 209 -15.15 -4.91 -12.95
N PRO A 210 -15.79 -3.74 -12.96
CA PRO A 210 -16.62 -3.29 -11.86
C PRO A 210 -18.01 -3.92 -11.90
N ARG A 211 -18.57 -4.09 -10.69
CA ARG A 211 -19.99 -4.36 -10.45
C ARG A 211 -20.49 -3.44 -9.36
N ILE A 212 -21.66 -2.83 -9.57
CA ILE A 212 -22.24 -1.90 -8.63
C ILE A 212 -23.52 -2.49 -8.08
N GLN A 213 -23.73 -2.29 -6.78
CA GLN A 213 -24.97 -2.52 -6.11
C GLN A 213 -25.29 -1.30 -5.24
N LYS A 214 -26.40 -0.62 -5.51
CA LYS A 214 -26.87 0.46 -4.64
C LYS A 214 -27.59 -0.16 -3.43
N GLU A 215 -27.12 0.17 -2.22
CA GLU A 215 -27.78 -0.23 -0.98
C GLU A 215 -28.82 0.79 -0.54
N SER A 216 -28.54 2.09 -0.73
CA SER A 216 -29.42 3.20 -0.36
C SER A 216 -29.17 4.41 -1.26
N ALA A 217 -29.83 5.53 -0.97
CA ALA A 217 -29.59 6.79 -1.68
C ALA A 217 -28.18 7.35 -1.48
N GLU A 218 -27.50 6.98 -0.40
CA GLU A 218 -26.18 7.52 -0.02
C GLU A 218 -25.08 6.45 0.01
N ALA A 219 -25.45 5.16 0.05
CA ALA A 219 -24.49 4.05 0.15
C ALA A 219 -24.47 3.21 -1.12
N VAL A 220 -23.26 2.99 -1.63
CA VAL A 220 -22.99 2.20 -2.84
C VAL A 220 -21.96 1.13 -2.53
N ILE A 221 -22.28 -0.11 -2.87
CA ILE A 221 -21.32 -1.20 -2.92
C ILE A 221 -20.68 -1.23 -4.30
N TYR A 222 -19.35 -1.18 -4.30
CA TYR A 222 -18.52 -1.26 -5.49
C TYR A 222 -17.62 -2.48 -5.41
N GLU A 223 -17.85 -3.44 -6.30
CA GLU A 223 -17.04 -4.65 -6.40
C GLU A 223 -16.13 -4.56 -7.63
N LEU A 224 -14.88 -4.95 -7.48
CA LEU A 224 -13.94 -5.15 -8.60
C LEU A 224 -13.56 -6.61 -8.68
N LYS A 225 -13.67 -7.19 -9.86
CA LYS A 225 -13.13 -8.50 -10.20
C LYS A 225 -12.05 -8.36 -11.23
N SER A 226 -10.94 -9.04 -11.03
CA SER A 226 -9.83 -9.00 -11.96
C SER A 226 -9.82 -10.18 -12.92
N SER A 227 -9.24 -9.92 -14.08
CA SER A 227 -8.69 -10.96 -14.96
C SER A 227 -7.27 -10.56 -15.37
N VAL A 228 -6.36 -11.52 -15.38
CA VAL A 228 -4.97 -11.31 -15.82
C VAL A 228 -4.85 -11.76 -17.26
N SER A 229 -4.27 -10.91 -18.09
CA SER A 229 -3.93 -11.30 -19.46
C SER A 229 -2.63 -12.10 -19.44
N ASP A 230 -2.73 -13.43 -19.59
CA ASP A 230 -1.54 -14.27 -19.72
C ASP A 230 -0.88 -13.99 -21.08
N THR A 231 0.34 -13.50 -21.02
CA THR A 231 1.16 -13.31 -22.22
C THR A 231 2.43 -14.16 -22.10
N ALA A 232 2.91 -14.71 -23.20
CA ALA A 232 4.14 -15.49 -23.22
C ALA A 232 5.31 -14.74 -22.56
N LYS A 233 5.38 -13.41 -22.78
CA LYS A 233 6.39 -12.53 -22.18
C LYS A 233 6.28 -12.44 -20.65
N LEU A 234 5.06 -12.38 -20.11
CA LEU A 234 4.81 -12.39 -18.67
C LEU A 234 5.24 -13.73 -18.08
N THR A 235 4.78 -14.83 -18.68
CA THR A 235 5.10 -16.18 -18.23
C THR A 235 6.60 -16.45 -18.22
N GLU A 236 7.35 -16.03 -19.26
CA GLU A 236 8.81 -16.15 -19.30
C GLU A 236 9.48 -15.35 -18.19
N ARG A 237 9.03 -14.12 -17.95
CA ARG A 237 9.58 -13.26 -16.88
C ARG A 237 9.33 -13.86 -15.50
N ILE A 238 8.11 -14.31 -15.22
CA ILE A 238 7.75 -14.94 -13.96
C ILE A 238 8.54 -16.23 -13.75
N LYS A 239 8.68 -17.05 -14.80
CA LYS A 239 9.46 -18.29 -14.76
C LYS A 239 10.92 -18.02 -14.40
N LYS A 240 11.52 -16.98 -14.99
CA LYS A 240 12.91 -16.58 -14.66
C LYS A 240 13.03 -16.22 -13.19
N GLU A 241 12.17 -15.35 -12.67
CA GLU A 241 12.17 -14.96 -11.25
C GLU A 241 11.94 -16.16 -10.31
N TYR A 242 11.06 -17.08 -10.70
CA TYR A 242 10.82 -18.31 -9.94
C TYR A 242 12.06 -19.22 -9.94
N ASP A 243 12.68 -19.46 -11.10
CA ASP A 243 13.84 -20.33 -11.23
C ASP A 243 15.06 -19.79 -10.45
N GLU A 244 15.23 -18.46 -10.40
CA GLU A 244 16.33 -17.80 -9.69
C GLU A 244 16.11 -17.77 -8.17
N ARG A 245 14.91 -17.45 -7.69
CA ARG A 245 14.65 -17.14 -6.27
C ARG A 245 14.09 -18.31 -5.47
N PHE A 246 13.21 -19.10 -6.05
CA PHE A 246 12.42 -20.08 -5.31
C PHE A 246 12.77 -21.53 -5.64
N LYS A 247 13.07 -21.82 -6.89
CA LYS A 247 13.38 -23.19 -7.31
C LYS A 247 14.55 -23.85 -6.54
N PRO A 248 15.63 -23.12 -6.14
CA PRO A 248 16.70 -23.72 -5.33
C PRO A 248 16.19 -24.29 -4.00
N SER A 249 15.17 -23.66 -3.40
CA SER A 249 14.58 -24.08 -2.13
C SER A 249 13.41 -25.05 -2.31
N ILE A 250 12.58 -24.84 -3.34
CA ILE A 250 11.36 -25.62 -3.57
C ILE A 250 11.68 -26.93 -4.30
N GLN A 251 12.71 -26.94 -5.18
CA GLN A 251 13.19 -28.07 -6.00
C GLN A 251 12.18 -28.58 -7.05
N TYR A 252 11.02 -27.92 -7.24
CA TYR A 252 10.07 -28.23 -8.30
C TYR A 252 10.24 -27.32 -9.51
N ARG A 253 9.88 -27.84 -10.68
CA ARG A 253 9.88 -27.06 -11.94
C ARG A 253 8.71 -26.07 -11.92
N PHE A 254 8.91 -24.94 -12.58
CA PHE A 254 7.82 -24.00 -12.87
C PHE A 254 6.67 -24.73 -13.58
N SER A 255 5.45 -24.47 -13.14
CA SER A 255 4.23 -25.02 -13.75
C SER A 255 3.50 -23.94 -14.57
N SER A 256 2.57 -23.24 -13.96
CA SER A 256 1.84 -22.12 -14.51
C SER A 256 1.66 -21.04 -13.46
N TYR A 257 1.54 -19.78 -13.89
CA TYR A 257 1.28 -18.65 -13.02
C TYR A 257 -0.17 -18.22 -13.10
N ASN A 258 -0.77 -18.01 -11.94
CA ASN A 258 -2.10 -17.43 -11.79
C ASN A 258 -2.04 -16.24 -10.83
N ALA A 259 -2.81 -15.20 -11.14
CA ALA A 259 -3.01 -14.09 -10.22
C ALA A 259 -4.46 -13.62 -10.25
N GLN A 260 -4.98 -13.22 -9.11
CA GLN A 260 -6.34 -12.74 -8.94
C GLN A 260 -6.40 -11.62 -7.91
N PHE A 261 -7.16 -10.57 -8.22
CA PHE A 261 -7.53 -9.51 -7.30
C PHE A 261 -9.04 -9.37 -7.29
N ASN A 262 -9.64 -9.35 -6.11
CA ASN A 262 -11.05 -9.04 -5.93
C ASN A 262 -11.17 -8.02 -4.80
N SER A 263 -12.04 -7.03 -4.96
CA SER A 263 -12.35 -6.09 -3.89
C SER A 263 -13.83 -5.81 -3.78
N HIS A 264 -14.24 -5.47 -2.57
CA HIS A 264 -15.57 -5.05 -2.20
C HIS A 264 -15.45 -3.78 -1.36
N VAL A 265 -16.07 -2.70 -1.79
CA VAL A 265 -15.95 -1.38 -1.14
C VAL A 265 -17.34 -0.81 -0.91
N LEU A 266 -17.65 -0.48 0.34
CA LEU A 266 -18.85 0.26 0.72
C LEU A 266 -18.51 1.74 0.81
N LEU A 267 -19.10 2.53 -0.07
CA LEU A 267 -18.87 3.97 -0.20
C LEU A 267 -20.07 4.76 0.34
N ASN A 268 -19.79 5.84 1.07
CA ASN A 268 -20.73 6.94 1.21
C ASN A 268 -20.47 7.94 0.07
N GLU A 269 -21.34 7.93 -0.94
CA GLU A 269 -21.19 8.80 -2.13
C GLU A 269 -21.34 10.28 -1.80
N LYS A 270 -22.27 10.63 -0.93
CA LYS A 270 -22.57 12.01 -0.55
C LYS A 270 -21.40 12.64 0.19
N GLU A 271 -20.85 11.93 1.15
CA GLU A 271 -19.74 12.38 1.97
C GLU A 271 -18.38 12.06 1.36
N ARG A 272 -18.35 11.31 0.26
CA ARG A 272 -17.13 10.95 -0.50
C ARG A 272 -16.06 10.27 0.36
N TYR A 273 -16.42 9.21 1.07
CA TYR A 273 -15.48 8.38 1.82
C TYR A 273 -15.85 6.90 1.80
N VAL A 274 -14.85 6.06 2.04
CA VAL A 274 -15.02 4.61 2.22
C VAL A 274 -15.47 4.35 3.65
N GLN A 275 -16.58 3.63 3.83
CA GLN A 275 -17.01 3.13 5.14
C GLN A 275 -16.29 1.83 5.49
N GLU A 276 -16.30 0.89 4.55
CA GLU A 276 -15.64 -0.40 4.66
C GLU A 276 -15.07 -0.80 3.31
N ALA A 277 -13.95 -1.50 3.33
CA ALA A 277 -13.39 -2.14 2.14
C ALA A 277 -12.74 -3.47 2.51
N GLU A 278 -12.86 -4.42 1.60
CA GLU A 278 -12.22 -5.72 1.72
C GLU A 278 -11.60 -6.09 0.37
N CYS A 279 -10.38 -6.61 0.38
CA CYS A 279 -9.79 -7.15 -0.83
C CYS A 279 -9.04 -8.45 -0.58
N TYR A 280 -9.00 -9.26 -1.63
CA TYR A 280 -8.30 -10.52 -1.72
C TYR A 280 -7.36 -10.50 -2.92
N ILE A 281 -6.10 -10.82 -2.69
CA ILE A 281 -5.10 -11.03 -3.72
C ILE A 281 -4.60 -12.45 -3.58
N THR A 282 -4.53 -13.16 -4.68
CA THR A 282 -3.89 -14.46 -4.77
C THR A 282 -2.93 -14.46 -5.94
N GLU A 283 -1.69 -14.83 -5.69
CA GLU A 283 -0.69 -15.11 -6.72
C GLU A 283 -0.11 -16.49 -6.47
N GLU A 284 0.02 -17.30 -7.51
CA GLU A 284 0.54 -18.65 -7.35
C GLU A 284 1.32 -19.14 -8.58
N ILE A 285 2.36 -19.91 -8.29
CA ILE A 285 2.88 -20.93 -9.20
C ILE A 285 2.22 -22.24 -8.78
N VAL A 286 1.31 -22.72 -9.61
CA VAL A 286 0.39 -23.82 -9.27
C VAL A 286 1.13 -25.00 -8.65
N ASN A 287 0.65 -25.44 -7.48
CA ASN A 287 1.19 -26.53 -6.64
C ASN A 287 2.56 -26.27 -6.01
N ASN A 288 3.26 -25.17 -6.31
CA ASN A 288 4.63 -24.95 -5.82
C ASN A 288 4.70 -23.84 -4.78
N LEU A 289 4.20 -22.66 -5.14
CA LEU A 289 4.34 -21.44 -4.36
C LEU A 289 3.06 -20.64 -4.47
N SER A 290 2.50 -20.19 -3.37
CA SER A 290 1.38 -19.25 -3.41
C SER A 290 1.53 -18.17 -2.36
N LEU A 291 1.01 -17.00 -2.70
CA LEU A 291 0.82 -15.89 -1.78
C LEU A 291 -0.64 -15.47 -1.80
N THR A 292 -1.21 -15.34 -0.61
CA THR A 292 -2.57 -14.82 -0.44
C THR A 292 -2.51 -13.61 0.48
N ILE A 293 -3.12 -12.51 0.07
CA ILE A 293 -3.34 -11.32 0.89
C ILE A 293 -4.83 -11.14 1.08
N HIS A 294 -5.23 -11.01 2.34
CA HIS A 294 -6.56 -10.60 2.73
C HIS A 294 -6.44 -9.31 3.52
N CYS A 295 -7.11 -8.26 3.06
CA CYS A 295 -7.08 -6.94 3.69
C CYS A 295 -8.50 -6.45 3.93
N LYS A 296 -8.78 -6.03 5.16
CA LYS A 296 -10.02 -5.37 5.57
C LYS A 296 -9.71 -3.97 6.07
N ILE A 297 -10.50 -3.01 5.61
CA ILE A 297 -10.44 -1.62 6.02
C ILE A 297 -11.82 -1.21 6.51
N ARG A 298 -11.87 -0.55 7.66
CA ARG A 298 -13.11 0.03 8.18
C ARG A 298 -12.85 1.40 8.78
N GLN A 299 -13.77 2.31 8.57
CA GLN A 299 -13.77 3.56 9.30
C GLN A 299 -13.98 3.30 10.79
N ILE A 300 -13.24 4.01 11.63
CA ILE A 300 -13.38 4.01 13.10
C ILE A 300 -13.63 5.43 13.60
N VAL A 301 -14.35 5.54 14.68
CA VAL A 301 -14.73 6.83 15.29
C VAL A 301 -13.54 7.45 16.03
#